data_8740277804fe2c960287350b4d9a9aaa
#
_entry.id   8740277804fe2c960287350b4d9a9aaa
#
_cell.length_a   1.000
_cell.length_b   1.000
_cell.length_c   1.000
_cell.angle_alpha   90.00
_cell.angle_beta   90.00
_cell.angle_gamma   90.00
#
_symmetry.space_group_name_H-M   'P 1'
#
loop_
_entity.id
_entity.type
_entity.pdbx_description
1 polymer ?
#
loop_
_entity_poly.entity_id
_entity_poly.type
_entity_poly.pdbx_seq_one_letter_code
_entity_poly.pdbx_strand_id
1 'polypeptide(L)'
;EGRERGKAENKKVLMVFNADWCRYCLKMEKETFQNPTVIAYVNRNFVPVSVNSDKEQEIAEKYKVRGLPSTWFISETGAPIANRPGFIAADDMLKILKFFGTDSYRTMSYKAFLEQGK
;
A
#
# COMPACT_ATOMS: atom_id res chain seq x y z
N GLU A 1 0.03 -8.03 -14.88
CA GLU A 1 0.58 -6.88 -14.17
C GLU A 1 -0.46 -6.30 -13.21
N GLY A 2 -0.04 -5.99 -11.99
CA GLY A 2 -0.96 -5.57 -10.92
C GLY A 2 -1.76 -4.31 -11.22
N ARG A 3 -1.13 -3.31 -11.85
CA ARG A 3 -1.83 -2.06 -12.17
C ARG A 3 -2.93 -2.29 -13.20
N GLU A 4 -2.66 -3.13 -14.16
CA GLU A 4 -3.64 -3.47 -15.18
C GLU A 4 -4.78 -4.27 -14.59
N ARG A 5 -4.47 -5.15 -13.65
CA ARG A 5 -5.49 -5.91 -12.95
C ARG A 5 -6.39 -4.99 -12.13
N GLY A 6 -5.81 -3.97 -11.47
CA GLY A 6 -6.57 -2.98 -10.73
C GLY A 6 -7.56 -2.26 -11.62
N LYS A 7 -7.12 -1.82 -12.81
CA LYS A 7 -8.01 -1.18 -13.77
C LYS A 7 -9.13 -2.11 -14.20
N ALA A 8 -8.79 -3.34 -14.54
CA ALA A 8 -9.77 -4.32 -15.02
C ALA A 8 -10.83 -4.65 -13.96
N GLU A 9 -10.43 -4.70 -12.70
CA GLU A 9 -11.33 -5.01 -11.59
C GLU A 9 -11.95 -3.78 -10.95
N ASN A 10 -11.58 -2.59 -11.43
CA ASN A 10 -12.00 -1.31 -10.87
C ASN A 10 -11.65 -1.21 -9.38
N LYS A 11 -10.43 -1.62 -9.06
CA LYS A 11 -9.91 -1.59 -7.70
C LYS A 11 -8.60 -0.81 -7.65
N LYS A 12 -8.35 -0.22 -6.48
CA LYS A 12 -7.06 0.40 -6.20
C LYS A 12 -6.00 -0.68 -6.03
N VAL A 13 -4.76 -0.31 -6.27
CA VAL A 13 -3.63 -1.21 -6.10
C VAL A 13 -2.85 -0.81 -4.85
N LEU A 14 -2.53 -1.79 -4.04
CA LEU A 14 -1.61 -1.63 -2.92
C LEU A 14 -0.29 -2.26 -3.35
N MET A 15 0.69 -1.43 -3.65
CA MET A 15 1.99 -1.90 -4.14
C MET A 15 3.04 -1.68 -3.07
N VAL A 16 3.73 -2.75 -2.68
CA VAL A 16 4.75 -2.69 -1.64
C VAL A 16 6.09 -3.07 -2.22
N PHE A 17 7.05 -2.15 -2.11
CA PHE A 17 8.42 -2.39 -2.53
C PHE A 17 9.20 -2.96 -1.35
N ASN A 18 9.95 -4.05 -1.60
CA ASN A 18 10.70 -4.75 -0.57
C ASN A 18 12.00 -5.32 -1.15
N ALA A 19 12.78 -5.96 -0.29
CA ALA A 19 13.98 -6.69 -0.69
C ALA A 19 14.23 -7.78 0.34
N ASP A 20 14.89 -8.85 -0.08
CA ASP A 20 15.12 -10.01 0.81
C ASP A 20 15.99 -9.66 2.02
N TRP A 21 16.91 -8.68 1.86
CA TRP A 21 17.81 -8.25 2.92
C TRP A 21 17.21 -7.23 3.87
N CYS A 22 16.02 -6.71 3.57
CA CYS A 22 15.43 -5.61 4.30
C CYS A 22 14.72 -6.11 5.57
N ARG A 23 15.31 -5.82 6.73
CA ARG A 23 14.78 -6.26 8.03
C ARG A 23 13.36 -5.75 8.28
N TYR A 24 13.11 -4.46 8.01
CA TYR A 24 11.79 -3.89 8.24
C TYR A 24 10.75 -4.36 7.22
N CYS A 25 11.20 -4.76 6.03
CA CYS A 25 10.30 -5.36 5.05
C CYS A 25 9.79 -6.71 5.59
N LEU A 26 10.71 -7.53 6.12
CA LEU A 26 10.35 -8.83 6.69
C LEU A 26 9.44 -8.65 7.90
N LYS A 27 9.73 -7.66 8.74
CA LYS A 27 8.92 -7.37 9.92
C LYS A 27 7.51 -6.94 9.50
N MET A 28 7.39 -6.10 8.49
CA MET A 28 6.09 -5.62 8.01
C MET A 28 5.29 -6.76 7.38
N GLU A 29 5.96 -7.63 6.63
CA GLU A 29 5.31 -8.81 6.05
C GLU A 29 4.73 -9.69 7.14
N LYS A 30 5.49 -9.90 8.22
CA LYS A 30 5.11 -10.80 9.29
C LYS A 30 4.07 -10.21 10.23
N GLU A 31 4.22 -8.94 10.61
CA GLU A 31 3.36 -8.31 11.61
C GLU A 31 2.16 -7.57 11.03
N THR A 32 2.33 -6.93 9.89
CA THR A 32 1.28 -6.12 9.30
C THR A 32 0.47 -6.92 8.29
N PHE A 33 1.14 -7.54 7.33
CA PHE A 33 0.46 -8.23 6.23
C PHE A 33 0.03 -9.65 6.57
N GLN A 34 0.33 -10.14 7.78
CA GLN A 34 -0.22 -11.40 8.27
C GLN A 34 -1.38 -11.15 9.26
N ASN A 35 -1.67 -9.89 9.56
CA ASN A 35 -2.79 -9.57 10.43
C ASN A 35 -4.10 -9.88 9.70
N PRO A 36 -5.00 -10.71 10.28
CA PRO A 36 -6.22 -11.15 9.59
C PRO A 36 -7.13 -10.01 9.16
N THR A 37 -7.23 -8.95 9.95
CA THR A 37 -8.08 -7.81 9.62
C THR A 37 -7.51 -7.04 8.43
N VAL A 38 -6.18 -6.86 8.38
CA VAL A 38 -5.52 -6.21 7.25
C VAL A 38 -5.70 -7.05 5.99
N ILE A 39 -5.46 -8.35 6.10
CA ILE A 39 -5.61 -9.27 4.95
C ILE A 39 -7.02 -9.18 4.38
N ALA A 40 -8.03 -9.24 5.24
CA ALA A 40 -9.42 -9.22 4.79
C ALA A 40 -9.75 -7.90 4.08
N TYR A 41 -9.31 -6.78 4.63
CA TYR A 41 -9.58 -5.49 4.03
C TYR A 41 -8.89 -5.34 2.67
N VAL A 42 -7.62 -5.74 2.59
CA VAL A 42 -6.86 -5.67 1.34
C VAL A 42 -7.51 -6.54 0.26
N ASN A 43 -7.82 -7.77 0.61
CA ASN A 43 -8.39 -8.71 -0.38
C ASN A 43 -9.74 -8.23 -0.92
N ARG A 44 -10.52 -7.55 -0.10
CA ARG A 44 -11.83 -7.06 -0.53
C ARG A 44 -11.73 -5.79 -1.38
N ASN A 45 -10.80 -4.90 -1.06
CA ASN A 45 -10.83 -3.54 -1.57
C ASN A 45 -9.67 -3.16 -2.48
N PHE A 46 -8.61 -3.97 -2.50
CA PHE A 46 -7.39 -3.64 -3.25
C PHE A 46 -6.90 -4.84 -4.04
N VAL A 47 -6.04 -4.57 -5.02
CA VAL A 47 -5.22 -5.59 -5.66
C VAL A 47 -3.83 -5.45 -5.04
N PRO A 48 -3.39 -6.44 -4.24
CA PRO A 48 -2.06 -6.35 -3.62
C PRO A 48 -0.97 -6.77 -4.60
N VAL A 49 0.11 -6.00 -4.63
CA VAL A 49 1.26 -6.28 -5.49
C VAL A 49 2.53 -6.12 -4.66
N SER A 50 3.36 -7.15 -4.65
CA SER A 50 4.66 -7.11 -3.97
C SER A 50 5.75 -7.00 -5.02
N VAL A 51 6.63 -6.01 -4.88
CA VAL A 51 7.72 -5.78 -5.82
C VAL A 51 9.04 -5.92 -5.09
N ASN A 52 9.85 -6.90 -5.51
CA ASN A 52 11.20 -7.04 -4.99
C ASN A 52 12.10 -6.06 -5.76
N SER A 53 12.59 -5.02 -5.07
CA SER A 53 13.33 -3.94 -5.72
C SER A 53 14.64 -4.40 -6.35
N ASP A 54 15.26 -5.45 -5.82
CA ASP A 54 16.50 -5.95 -6.40
C ASP A 54 16.26 -6.73 -7.67
N LYS A 55 15.13 -7.41 -7.76
CA LYS A 55 14.78 -8.22 -8.93
C LYS A 55 14.06 -7.42 -10.01
N GLU A 56 13.36 -6.37 -9.63
CA GLU A 56 12.58 -5.55 -10.54
C GLU A 56 13.02 -4.10 -10.44
N GLN A 57 14.29 -3.87 -10.76
CA GLN A 57 14.92 -2.57 -10.60
C GLN A 57 14.29 -1.47 -11.44
N GLU A 58 13.80 -1.80 -12.63
CA GLU A 58 13.16 -0.80 -13.50
C GLU A 58 11.92 -0.19 -12.84
N ILE A 59 11.11 -1.03 -12.20
CA ILE A 59 9.90 -0.55 -11.53
C ILE A 59 10.27 0.30 -10.34
N ALA A 60 11.26 -0.13 -9.55
CA ALA A 60 11.72 0.63 -8.39
C ALA A 60 12.25 2.01 -8.80
N GLU A 61 12.99 2.08 -9.91
CA GLU A 61 13.50 3.35 -10.42
C GLU A 61 12.39 4.24 -10.92
N LYS A 62 11.40 3.66 -11.60
CA LYS A 62 10.27 4.41 -12.13
C LYS A 62 9.52 5.12 -11.00
N TYR A 63 9.37 4.47 -9.86
CA TYR A 63 8.69 5.04 -8.71
C TYR A 63 9.64 5.81 -7.79
N LYS A 64 10.93 5.89 -8.15
CA LYS A 64 11.95 6.61 -7.38
C LYS A 64 12.02 6.15 -5.93
N VAL A 65 11.96 4.84 -5.75
CA VAL A 65 12.01 4.24 -4.41
C VAL A 65 13.43 4.37 -3.86
N ARG A 66 13.56 4.99 -2.70
CA ARG A 66 14.87 5.21 -2.09
C ARG A 66 15.08 4.43 -0.80
N GLY A 67 14.02 4.22 -0.04
CA GLY A 67 14.09 3.45 1.20
C GLY A 67 13.10 2.32 1.17
N LEU A 68 13.33 1.29 1.99
CA LEU A 68 12.47 0.14 2.04
C LEU A 68 12.06 -0.14 3.48
N PRO A 69 10.84 -0.65 3.71
CA PRO A 69 9.80 -0.87 2.70
C PRO A 69 9.22 0.45 2.20
N SER A 70 8.60 0.42 1.04
CA SER A 70 7.90 1.59 0.51
C SER A 70 6.54 1.14 0.02
N THR A 71 5.48 1.74 0.56
CA THR A 71 4.10 1.37 0.27
C THR A 71 3.47 2.43 -0.63
N TRP A 72 2.90 1.99 -1.75
CA TRP A 72 2.27 2.88 -2.72
C TRP A 72 0.79 2.56 -2.85
N PHE A 73 -0.01 3.61 -2.91
CA PHE A 73 -1.45 3.51 -3.13
C PHE A 73 -1.73 4.05 -4.52
N ILE A 74 -2.30 3.21 -5.36
CA ILE A 74 -2.52 3.51 -6.78
C ILE A 74 -4.01 3.45 -7.06
N SER A 75 -4.50 4.45 -7.81
CA SER A 75 -5.93 4.56 -8.09
C SER A 75 -6.41 3.49 -9.07
N GLU A 76 -7.72 3.40 -9.23
CA GLU A 76 -8.36 2.49 -10.17
C GLU A 76 -7.96 2.77 -11.61
N THR A 77 -7.52 4.00 -11.89
CA THR A 77 -7.06 4.38 -13.23
C THR A 77 -5.58 4.07 -13.46
N GLY A 78 -4.89 3.60 -12.43
CA GLY A 78 -3.46 3.31 -12.52
C GLY A 78 -2.57 4.47 -12.13
N ALA A 79 -3.13 5.62 -11.75
CA ALA A 79 -2.35 6.78 -11.34
C ALA A 79 -1.96 6.67 -9.86
N PRO A 80 -0.71 6.98 -9.50
CA PRO A 80 -0.33 6.96 -8.09
C PRO A 80 -1.08 8.01 -7.30
N ILE A 81 -1.56 7.64 -6.11
CA ILE A 81 -2.24 8.57 -5.20
C ILE A 81 -1.25 9.08 -4.15
N ALA A 82 -0.54 8.17 -3.50
CA ALA A 82 0.34 8.51 -2.39
C ALA A 82 1.33 7.39 -2.13
N ASN A 83 2.39 7.69 -1.40
CA ASN A 83 3.30 6.67 -0.91
C ASN A 83 3.60 6.90 0.56
N ARG A 84 3.99 5.83 1.23
CA ARG A 84 4.39 5.88 2.63
C ARG A 84 5.67 5.06 2.78
N PRO A 85 6.82 5.70 2.97
CA PRO A 85 8.06 4.95 3.21
C PRO A 85 8.12 4.45 4.65
N GLY A 86 8.83 3.33 4.84
CA GLY A 86 9.12 2.81 6.17
C GLY A 86 8.10 1.81 6.67
N PHE A 87 8.38 1.28 7.85
CA PHE A 87 7.54 0.29 8.50
C PHE A 87 6.20 0.90 8.92
N ILE A 88 5.12 0.17 8.68
CA ILE A 88 3.77 0.56 9.09
C ILE A 88 3.19 -0.58 9.91
N ALA A 89 2.81 -0.31 11.16
CA ALA A 89 2.19 -1.31 12.03
C ALA A 89 0.78 -1.63 11.54
N ALA A 90 0.25 -2.79 11.95
CA ALA A 90 -1.04 -3.27 11.46
C ALA A 90 -2.19 -2.28 11.70
N ASP A 91 -2.26 -1.71 12.90
CA ASP A 91 -3.34 -0.76 13.22
C ASP A 91 -3.29 0.48 12.33
N ASP A 92 -2.09 1.02 12.13
CA ASP A 92 -1.89 2.19 11.27
C ASP A 92 -2.18 1.84 9.82
N MET A 93 -1.72 0.67 9.37
CA MET A 93 -1.96 0.23 8.01
C MET A 93 -3.46 0.14 7.72
N LEU A 94 -4.23 -0.42 8.65
CA LEU A 94 -5.68 -0.55 8.46
C LEU A 94 -6.34 0.82 8.32
N LYS A 95 -5.93 1.79 9.14
CA LYS A 95 -6.47 3.15 9.06
C LYS A 95 -6.14 3.80 7.72
N ILE A 96 -4.91 3.65 7.27
CA ILE A 96 -4.47 4.22 5.99
C ILE A 96 -5.23 3.57 4.83
N LEU A 97 -5.37 2.25 4.87
CA LEU A 97 -6.10 1.52 3.84
C LEU A 97 -7.55 1.98 3.76
N LYS A 98 -8.19 2.20 4.90
CA LYS A 98 -9.57 2.69 4.91
C LYS A 98 -9.68 4.11 4.37
N PHE A 99 -8.69 4.95 4.66
CA PHE A 99 -8.66 6.31 4.14
C PHE A 99 -8.69 6.32 2.62
N PHE A 100 -7.91 5.46 1.99
CA PHE A 100 -7.89 5.36 0.54
C PHE A 100 -9.04 4.49 0.00
N GLY A 101 -9.33 3.38 0.67
CA GLY A 101 -10.33 2.43 0.20
C GLY A 101 -11.75 2.98 0.19
N THR A 102 -12.07 3.92 1.07
CA THR A 102 -13.39 4.56 1.13
C THR A 102 -13.44 5.86 0.32
N ASP A 103 -12.37 6.19 -0.40
CA ASP A 103 -12.23 7.44 -1.15
C ASP A 103 -12.26 8.69 -0.26
N SER A 104 -12.10 8.53 1.04
CA SER A 104 -12.08 9.68 1.97
C SER A 104 -10.94 10.65 1.63
N TYR A 105 -9.86 10.17 1.04
CA TYR A 105 -8.73 11.00 0.66
C TYR A 105 -9.11 12.10 -0.33
N ARG A 106 -10.23 11.93 -1.05
CA ARG A 106 -10.69 12.92 -2.05
C ARG A 106 -11.32 14.14 -1.40
N THR A 107 -11.81 14.02 -0.18
CA THR A 107 -12.58 15.08 0.47
C THR A 107 -12.00 15.60 1.76
N MET A 108 -11.00 14.91 2.33
CA MET A 108 -10.41 15.35 3.59
C MET A 108 -8.95 14.89 3.72
N SER A 109 -8.23 15.52 4.65
CA SER A 109 -6.87 15.10 4.97
C SER A 109 -6.88 13.85 5.83
N TYR A 110 -5.75 13.16 5.90
CA TYR A 110 -5.62 11.98 6.76
C TYR A 110 -5.86 12.34 8.22
N LYS A 111 -5.34 13.50 8.65
CA LYS A 111 -5.55 13.97 10.02
C LYS A 111 -7.05 14.13 10.33
N ALA A 112 -7.79 14.76 9.42
CA ALA A 112 -9.24 14.94 9.60
C ALA A 112 -9.96 13.60 9.64
N PHE A 113 -9.53 12.67 8.78
CA PHE A 113 -10.10 11.32 8.75
C PHE A 113 -9.92 10.60 10.08
N LEU A 114 -8.73 10.70 10.67
CA LEU A 114 -8.46 10.08 11.97
C LEU A 114 -9.29 10.70 13.07
N GLU A 115 -9.47 12.02 13.05
CA GLU A 115 -10.27 12.71 14.05
C GLU A 115 -11.75 12.36 13.94
N GLN A 116 -12.24 12.14 12.75
CA GLN A 116 -13.62 11.75 12.50
C GLN A 116 -13.94 10.39 13.09
N GLY A 117 -12.96 9.49 13.15
CA GLY A 117 -13.14 8.15 13.64
C GLY A 117 -13.16 8.00 15.17
N LYS A 118 -13.03 9.08 15.91
CA LYS A 118 -13.01 9.05 17.38
C LYS A 118 -14.41 9.07 17.98
#